data_5bd2652f76bdb58bbd82a9d750a2b04c
#
_entry.id   5bd2652f76bdb58bbd82a9d750a2b04c
#
_cell.length_a   1.000
_cell.length_b   1.000
_cell.length_c   1.000
_cell.angle_alpha   90.00
_cell.angle_beta   90.00
_cell.angle_gamma   90.00
#
_symmetry.space_group_name_H-M   'P 1'
#
loop_
_entity.id
_entity.type
_entity.pdbx_description
1 polymer ?
#
loop_
_entity_poly.entity_id
_entity_poly.type
_entity_poly.pdbx_seq_one_letter_code
_entity_poly.pdbx_strand_id
1 'polypeptide(L)'
;MAAEQGLANAGRGAQSPAAAAPVPGRFVVFAIVSLALLMASVDQTIVATALPALQHDLHAQVNWSSWTITIYALGQILVMPLAGKIGDQYGRKRIFLGAAVLFTTASLCCGFANDIYLLIVLRACQAIGGGAFMPSATGIVAQIFGPNRDRAVGLFASIFPIGGIIGPVLGGVFVTYWSWRGIFLVNVPIGIALVTLGAVFIPASARNRGQRLDISGILLLGATLLSAMFGIAYLGSGASSPADPAFLVPECAAAVALILFVRHCARAPAPFVSVRFLAGHGFGVMNLLNFLFGSAALGFAALVPLYAQERYGLATLAAGTLLTARAAGMIATAGLAVFLLRRTGYRWPILVGFTLTAVGLLAIAASPPGVSAYGWMALAAGVCGVGMGVSTPAANNATLQLAPDQAAAVAGLRGMFRQSGSITAVSITAAIAARSADPGMAQAHVFLVFAAILLCALPLILLVPEHRGRW
;
A
#
# COMPACT_ATOMS: atom_id res chain seq x y z
N MET A 1 -53.14 32.23 12.11
CA MET A 1 -52.68 32.39 10.71
C MET A 1 -51.21 32.70 10.58
N ALA A 2 -50.50 33.37 11.50
CA ALA A 2 -49.07 33.63 11.38
C ALA A 2 -48.17 32.46 11.85
N ALA A 3 -48.64 31.54 12.66
CA ALA A 3 -47.89 30.40 13.19
C ALA A 3 -47.83 29.19 12.24
N GLU A 4 -48.78 29.05 11.33
CA GLU A 4 -48.83 27.95 10.35
C GLU A 4 -47.94 28.21 9.11
N GLN A 5 -47.66 29.47 8.79
CA GLN A 5 -46.73 29.81 7.70
C GLN A 5 -45.25 29.64 8.05
N GLY A 6 -44.91 29.59 9.36
CA GLY A 6 -43.54 29.34 9.84
C GLY A 6 -43.09 27.88 9.69
N LEU A 7 -43.99 26.91 9.80
CA LEU A 7 -43.69 25.47 9.69
C LEU A 7 -43.62 24.97 8.23
N ALA A 8 -44.28 25.68 7.29
CA ALA A 8 -44.22 25.32 5.87
C ALA A 8 -42.90 25.72 5.19
N ASN A 9 -42.13 26.66 5.74
CA ASN A 9 -40.84 27.09 5.19
C ASN A 9 -39.62 26.36 5.77
N ALA A 10 -39.75 25.63 6.87
CA ALA A 10 -38.64 24.82 7.46
C ALA A 10 -38.41 23.48 6.71
N GLY A 11 -39.31 23.10 5.80
CA GLY A 11 -39.23 21.83 5.05
C GLY A 11 -38.57 21.90 3.68
N ARG A 12 -38.13 23.10 3.21
CA ARG A 12 -37.59 23.27 1.85
C ARG A 12 -36.07 23.44 1.77
N GLY A 13 -35.32 23.09 2.81
CA GLY A 13 -33.84 23.27 2.89
C GLY A 13 -32.97 22.04 2.73
N ALA A 14 -33.52 20.86 2.62
CA ALA A 14 -32.76 19.64 2.31
C ALA A 14 -32.72 19.42 0.78
N GLN A 15 -32.00 20.25 0.06
CA GLN A 15 -31.60 19.89 -1.30
C GLN A 15 -30.77 18.62 -1.23
N SER A 16 -31.35 17.49 -1.62
CA SER A 16 -30.64 16.27 -1.97
C SER A 16 -29.47 16.67 -2.88
N PRO A 17 -28.22 16.23 -2.60
CA PRO A 17 -27.12 16.58 -3.47
C PRO A 17 -27.47 16.11 -4.88
N ALA A 18 -27.67 17.07 -5.80
CA ALA A 18 -27.96 16.82 -7.19
C ALA A 18 -26.94 15.78 -7.68
N ALA A 19 -27.42 14.66 -8.21
CA ALA A 19 -26.57 13.64 -8.80
C ALA A 19 -25.69 14.33 -9.85
N ALA A 20 -24.42 14.50 -9.54
CA ALA A 20 -23.49 15.17 -10.42
C ALA A 20 -23.53 14.47 -11.78
N ALA A 21 -23.78 15.22 -12.85
CA ALA A 21 -23.82 14.70 -14.21
C ALA A 21 -22.53 13.92 -14.48
N PRO A 22 -22.58 12.79 -15.20
CA PRO A 22 -21.42 11.97 -15.45
C PRO A 22 -20.35 12.79 -16.18
N VAL A 23 -19.16 12.92 -15.58
CA VAL A 23 -18.06 13.66 -16.17
C VAL A 23 -17.71 13.01 -17.51
N PRO A 24 -17.75 13.74 -18.63
CA PRO A 24 -17.33 13.19 -19.92
C PRO A 24 -15.88 12.69 -19.81
N GLY A 25 -15.61 11.49 -20.34
CA GLY A 25 -14.26 10.92 -20.30
C GLY A 25 -13.84 10.28 -18.96
N ARG A 26 -14.77 10.01 -18.03
CA ARG A 26 -14.46 9.38 -16.71
C ARG A 26 -13.62 8.10 -16.81
N PHE A 27 -13.82 7.28 -17.84
CA PHE A 27 -13.05 6.05 -18.08
C PHE A 27 -11.63 6.35 -18.54
N VAL A 28 -11.41 7.45 -19.31
CA VAL A 28 -10.07 7.90 -19.71
C VAL A 28 -9.30 8.35 -18.47
N VAL A 29 -9.93 9.13 -17.60
CA VAL A 29 -9.30 9.54 -16.33
C VAL A 29 -8.99 8.31 -15.46
N PHE A 30 -9.92 7.35 -15.38
CA PHE A 30 -9.68 6.10 -14.66
C PHE A 30 -8.45 5.35 -15.23
N ALA A 31 -8.33 5.24 -16.55
CA ALA A 31 -7.18 4.61 -17.20
C ALA A 31 -5.85 5.34 -16.89
N ILE A 32 -5.85 6.68 -16.92
CA ILE A 32 -4.67 7.49 -16.60
C ILE A 32 -4.21 7.25 -15.15
N VAL A 33 -5.10 7.35 -14.17
CA VAL A 33 -4.71 7.15 -12.77
C VAL A 33 -4.36 5.70 -12.47
N SER A 34 -4.97 4.75 -13.19
CA SER A 34 -4.66 3.32 -13.14
C SER A 34 -3.26 3.03 -13.67
N LEU A 35 -2.87 3.67 -14.76
CA LEU A 35 -1.51 3.55 -15.31
C LEU A 35 -0.45 4.09 -14.33
N ALA A 36 -0.73 5.19 -13.62
CA ALA A 36 0.17 5.69 -12.57
C ALA A 36 0.33 4.69 -11.42
N LEU A 37 -0.78 4.07 -10.96
CA LEU A 37 -0.72 3.06 -9.92
C LEU A 37 0.02 1.80 -10.37
N LEU A 38 -0.19 1.37 -11.62
CA LEU A 38 0.53 0.25 -12.23
C LEU A 38 2.03 0.55 -12.30
N MET A 39 2.41 1.73 -12.79
CA MET A 39 3.80 2.19 -12.88
C MET A 39 4.48 2.16 -11.50
N ALA A 40 3.84 2.71 -10.45
CA ALA A 40 4.38 2.68 -9.10
C ALA A 40 4.52 1.27 -8.53
N SER A 41 3.57 0.39 -8.84
CA SER A 41 3.60 -1.01 -8.39
C SER A 41 4.68 -1.83 -9.12
N VAL A 42 4.86 -1.62 -10.41
CA VAL A 42 5.96 -2.21 -11.19
C VAL A 42 7.29 -1.73 -10.65
N ASP A 43 7.47 -0.41 -10.46
CA ASP A 43 8.70 0.18 -9.95
C ASP A 43 9.11 -0.36 -8.57
N GLN A 44 8.13 -0.61 -7.70
CA GLN A 44 8.38 -1.18 -6.37
C GLN A 44 8.97 -2.60 -6.44
N THR A 45 8.61 -3.38 -7.44
CA THR A 45 8.96 -4.81 -7.54
C THR A 45 10.07 -5.11 -8.54
N ILE A 46 10.24 -4.28 -9.56
CA ILE A 46 11.23 -4.48 -10.63
C ILE A 46 12.68 -4.36 -10.11
N VAL A 47 12.92 -3.47 -9.14
CA VAL A 47 14.27 -3.23 -8.60
C VAL A 47 14.83 -4.45 -7.87
N ALA A 48 13.96 -5.23 -7.22
CA ALA A 48 14.40 -6.43 -6.49
C ALA A 48 15.08 -7.46 -7.42
N THR A 49 14.60 -7.61 -8.67
CA THR A 49 15.19 -8.52 -9.64
C THR A 49 16.49 -7.97 -10.26
N ALA A 50 16.64 -6.65 -10.30
CA ALA A 50 17.84 -6.00 -10.83
C ALA A 50 18.94 -5.80 -9.78
N LEU A 51 18.67 -6.12 -8.50
CA LEU A 51 19.57 -5.83 -7.38
C LEU A 51 20.98 -6.42 -7.56
N PRO A 52 21.17 -7.69 -8.00
CA PRO A 52 22.50 -8.25 -8.23
C PRO A 52 23.28 -7.54 -9.34
N ALA A 53 22.62 -7.19 -10.44
CA ALA A 53 23.24 -6.49 -11.56
C ALA A 53 23.64 -5.05 -11.18
N LEU A 54 22.78 -4.36 -10.43
CA LEU A 54 23.02 -3.03 -9.88
C LEU A 54 24.21 -3.06 -8.91
N GLN A 55 24.26 -4.06 -8.02
CA GLN A 55 25.33 -4.24 -7.06
C GLN A 55 26.69 -4.44 -7.74
N HIS A 56 26.73 -5.26 -8.78
CA HIS A 56 27.94 -5.54 -9.54
C HIS A 56 28.42 -4.28 -10.29
N ASP A 57 27.53 -3.59 -10.99
CA ASP A 57 27.88 -2.44 -11.85
C ASP A 57 28.30 -1.19 -11.03
N LEU A 58 27.68 -0.95 -9.87
CA LEU A 58 28.01 0.16 -8.98
C LEU A 58 29.07 -0.20 -7.91
N HIS A 59 29.66 -1.40 -7.97
CA HIS A 59 30.62 -1.92 -6.98
C HIS A 59 30.14 -1.75 -5.53
N ALA A 60 28.83 -1.93 -5.30
CA ALA A 60 28.18 -1.64 -4.03
C ALA A 60 28.17 -2.88 -3.12
N GLN A 61 28.27 -2.66 -1.80
CA GLN A 61 28.04 -3.71 -0.82
C GLN A 61 26.55 -4.08 -0.76
N VAL A 62 26.23 -5.33 -0.38
CA VAL A 62 24.85 -5.88 -0.33
C VAL A 62 23.91 -5.02 0.51
N ASN A 63 24.39 -4.54 1.66
CA ASN A 63 23.61 -3.67 2.55
C ASN A 63 23.20 -2.36 1.87
N TRP A 64 24.12 -1.67 1.19
CA TRP A 64 23.82 -0.42 0.48
C TRP A 64 22.89 -0.64 -0.71
N SER A 65 23.07 -1.73 -1.45
CA SER A 65 22.18 -2.07 -2.55
C SER A 65 20.74 -2.30 -2.07
N SER A 66 20.56 -2.97 -0.94
CA SER A 66 19.25 -3.20 -0.32
C SER A 66 18.55 -1.90 0.12
N TRP A 67 19.34 -0.85 0.47
CA TRP A 67 18.78 0.44 0.80
C TRP A 67 18.03 1.11 -0.35
N THR A 68 18.31 0.78 -1.61
CA THR A 68 17.55 1.30 -2.76
C THR A 68 16.09 0.88 -2.73
N ILE A 69 15.77 -0.29 -2.18
CA ILE A 69 14.40 -0.78 -1.98
C ILE A 69 13.82 -0.20 -0.68
N THR A 70 14.60 -0.26 0.40
CA THR A 70 14.16 0.16 1.74
C THR A 70 13.79 1.64 1.79
N ILE A 71 14.65 2.53 1.26
CA ILE A 71 14.40 3.98 1.27
C ILE A 71 13.15 4.36 0.46
N TYR A 72 12.88 3.64 -0.63
CA TYR A 72 11.69 3.84 -1.43
C TYR A 72 10.43 3.46 -0.62
N ALA A 73 10.43 2.32 0.06
CA ALA A 73 9.31 1.89 0.89
C ALA A 73 9.08 2.85 2.08
N LEU A 74 10.15 3.29 2.74
CA LEU A 74 10.09 4.27 3.83
C LEU A 74 9.53 5.62 3.35
N GLY A 75 10.03 6.12 2.22
CA GLY A 75 9.55 7.36 1.62
C GLY A 75 8.07 7.30 1.24
N GLN A 76 7.60 6.18 0.71
CA GLN A 76 6.18 5.98 0.42
C GLN A 76 5.31 6.05 1.68
N ILE A 77 5.71 5.38 2.76
CA ILE A 77 4.96 5.38 4.03
C ILE A 77 4.76 6.81 4.53
N LEU A 78 5.82 7.60 4.50
CA LEU A 78 5.79 8.99 4.96
C LEU A 78 4.89 9.87 4.07
N VAL A 79 5.00 9.70 2.76
CA VAL A 79 4.33 10.58 1.78
C VAL A 79 2.84 10.24 1.61
N MET A 80 2.43 8.98 1.76
CA MET A 80 1.03 8.58 1.57
C MET A 80 0.02 9.42 2.36
N PRO A 81 0.12 9.60 3.69
CA PRO A 81 -0.82 10.43 4.44
C PRO A 81 -0.67 11.93 4.09
N LEU A 82 0.55 12.38 3.81
CA LEU A 82 0.85 13.75 3.38
C LEU A 82 0.14 14.10 2.07
N ALA A 83 0.35 13.30 1.05
CA ALA A 83 -0.22 13.52 -0.28
C ALA A 83 -1.76 13.48 -0.24
N GLY A 84 -2.36 12.64 0.61
CA GLY A 84 -3.79 12.61 0.84
C GLY A 84 -4.31 13.95 1.37
N LYS A 85 -3.74 14.44 2.47
CA LYS A 85 -4.16 15.71 3.11
C LYS A 85 -3.89 16.92 2.21
N ILE A 86 -2.69 17.00 1.61
CA ILE A 86 -2.31 18.08 0.70
C ILE A 86 -3.20 18.04 -0.55
N GLY A 87 -3.54 16.85 -1.05
CA GLY A 87 -4.44 16.67 -2.19
C GLY A 87 -5.85 17.19 -1.91
N ASP A 88 -6.40 16.96 -0.73
CA ASP A 88 -7.71 17.46 -0.33
C ASP A 88 -7.70 19.00 -0.13
N GLN A 89 -6.55 19.57 0.27
CA GLN A 89 -6.40 21.00 0.52
C GLN A 89 -6.08 21.84 -0.75
N TYR A 90 -5.09 21.40 -1.53
CA TYR A 90 -4.56 22.16 -2.69
C TYR A 90 -5.11 21.68 -4.04
N GLY A 91 -5.87 20.58 -4.05
CA GLY A 91 -6.47 19.97 -5.23
C GLY A 91 -5.73 18.72 -5.70
N ARG A 92 -6.47 17.62 -5.78
CA ARG A 92 -5.97 16.26 -6.10
C ARG A 92 -5.25 16.18 -7.44
N LYS A 93 -5.78 16.86 -8.49
CA LYS A 93 -5.14 16.94 -9.82
C LYS A 93 -3.71 17.51 -9.73
N ARG A 94 -3.51 18.58 -8.98
CA ARG A 94 -2.19 19.23 -8.89
C ARG A 94 -1.18 18.33 -8.20
N ILE A 95 -1.59 17.71 -7.08
CA ILE A 95 -0.72 16.79 -6.36
C ILE A 95 -0.39 15.57 -7.20
N PHE A 96 -1.38 15.01 -7.92
CA PHE A 96 -1.16 13.89 -8.83
C PHE A 96 -0.16 14.24 -9.95
N LEU A 97 -0.33 15.39 -10.62
CA LEU A 97 0.57 15.81 -11.69
C LEU A 97 1.97 16.15 -11.17
N GLY A 98 2.07 16.87 -10.04
CA GLY A 98 3.36 17.14 -9.39
C GLY A 98 4.09 15.87 -9.00
N ALA A 99 3.37 14.90 -8.46
CA ALA A 99 3.90 13.57 -8.14
C ALA A 99 4.40 12.82 -9.39
N ALA A 100 3.64 12.90 -10.50
CA ALA A 100 4.02 12.28 -11.77
C ALA A 100 5.29 12.92 -12.35
N VAL A 101 5.40 14.25 -12.32
CA VAL A 101 6.62 14.96 -12.73
C VAL A 101 7.80 14.55 -11.85
N LEU A 102 7.65 14.61 -10.52
CA LEU A 102 8.72 14.26 -9.60
C LEU A 102 9.17 12.79 -9.75
N PHE A 103 8.22 11.87 -9.86
CA PHE A 103 8.52 10.45 -10.07
C PHE A 103 9.28 10.24 -11.38
N THR A 104 8.83 10.85 -12.47
CA THR A 104 9.43 10.70 -13.81
C THR A 104 10.83 11.28 -13.86
N THR A 105 11.04 12.48 -13.33
CA THR A 105 12.36 13.12 -13.30
C THR A 105 13.33 12.37 -12.39
N ALA A 106 12.91 11.94 -11.21
CA ALA A 106 13.73 11.11 -10.32
C ALA A 106 14.08 9.77 -10.97
N SER A 107 13.13 9.14 -11.68
CA SER A 107 13.36 7.89 -12.41
C SER A 107 14.37 8.08 -13.54
N LEU A 108 14.26 9.17 -14.30
CA LEU A 108 15.23 9.53 -15.32
C LEU A 108 16.64 9.66 -14.72
N CYS A 109 16.76 10.40 -13.61
CA CYS A 109 18.03 10.56 -12.90
C CYS A 109 18.59 9.23 -12.36
N CYS A 110 17.72 8.35 -11.83
CA CYS A 110 18.13 7.00 -11.39
C CYS A 110 18.75 6.18 -12.53
N GLY A 111 18.23 6.30 -13.76
CA GLY A 111 18.78 5.64 -14.94
C GLY A 111 20.20 6.09 -15.32
N PHE A 112 20.63 7.27 -14.88
CA PHE A 112 21.97 7.82 -15.11
C PHE A 112 22.86 7.80 -13.87
N ALA A 113 22.41 7.22 -12.75
CA ALA A 113 23.23 7.14 -11.55
C ALA A 113 24.47 6.26 -11.74
N ASN A 114 25.62 6.76 -11.33
CA ASN A 114 26.91 6.07 -11.41
C ASN A 114 27.48 5.75 -10.02
N ASP A 115 26.75 6.08 -8.96
CA ASP A 115 27.10 5.84 -7.58
C ASP A 115 25.87 5.36 -6.79
N ILE A 116 26.10 4.42 -5.85
CA ILE A 116 25.03 3.82 -5.07
C ILE A 116 24.37 4.81 -4.11
N TYR A 117 25.14 5.72 -3.53
CA TYR A 117 24.61 6.72 -2.59
C TYR A 117 23.71 7.73 -3.32
N LEU A 118 24.16 8.18 -4.52
CA LEU A 118 23.32 9.02 -5.37
C LEU A 118 22.02 8.30 -5.75
N LEU A 119 22.11 7.02 -6.12
CA LEU A 119 20.93 6.22 -6.45
C LEU A 119 19.97 6.14 -5.27
N ILE A 120 20.45 5.92 -4.04
CA ILE A 120 19.61 5.89 -2.82
C ILE A 120 18.87 7.23 -2.63
N VAL A 121 19.57 8.36 -2.77
CA VAL A 121 18.95 9.70 -2.66
C VAL A 121 17.88 9.91 -3.74
N LEU A 122 18.18 9.53 -4.97
CA LEU A 122 17.22 9.63 -6.08
C LEU A 122 16.00 8.73 -5.88
N ARG A 123 16.20 7.53 -5.31
CA ARG A 123 15.11 6.63 -4.90
C ARG A 123 14.24 7.24 -3.79
N ALA A 124 14.82 7.97 -2.84
CA ALA A 124 14.04 8.72 -1.86
C ALA A 124 13.16 9.80 -2.54
N CYS A 125 13.72 10.55 -3.49
CA CYS A 125 12.95 11.52 -4.29
C CYS A 125 11.84 10.85 -5.11
N GLN A 126 12.14 9.71 -5.75
CA GLN A 126 11.17 8.93 -6.52
C GLN A 126 10.04 8.40 -5.63
N ALA A 127 10.34 7.98 -4.39
CA ALA A 127 9.36 7.54 -3.40
C ALA A 127 8.34 8.62 -3.03
N ILE A 128 8.74 9.89 -3.02
CA ILE A 128 7.83 11.02 -2.78
C ILE A 128 6.76 11.08 -3.89
N GLY A 129 7.16 10.95 -5.15
CA GLY A 129 6.23 10.87 -6.27
C GLY A 129 5.35 9.61 -6.21
N GLY A 130 5.96 8.43 -6.09
CA GLY A 130 5.27 7.14 -6.07
C GLY A 130 4.29 7.00 -4.91
N GLY A 131 4.64 7.49 -3.71
CA GLY A 131 3.79 7.47 -2.53
C GLY A 131 2.55 8.36 -2.65
N ALA A 132 2.61 9.40 -3.48
CA ALA A 132 1.49 10.31 -3.69
C ALA A 132 0.44 9.78 -4.70
N PHE A 133 0.77 8.82 -5.54
CA PHE A 133 -0.16 8.32 -6.56
C PHE A 133 -1.41 7.70 -5.97
N MET A 134 -1.26 6.73 -5.07
CA MET A 134 -2.41 5.99 -4.52
C MET A 134 -3.45 6.89 -3.83
N PRO A 135 -3.09 7.78 -2.88
CA PRO A 135 -4.07 8.64 -2.22
C PRO A 135 -4.69 9.66 -3.19
N SER A 136 -3.88 10.30 -4.04
CA SER A 136 -4.38 11.29 -5.00
C SER A 136 -5.32 10.65 -6.03
N ALA A 137 -4.92 9.52 -6.61
CA ALA A 137 -5.72 8.78 -7.58
C ALA A 137 -7.03 8.23 -6.97
N THR A 138 -6.98 7.67 -5.75
CA THR A 138 -8.19 7.23 -5.04
C THR A 138 -9.17 8.39 -4.85
N GLY A 139 -8.66 9.57 -4.46
CA GLY A 139 -9.48 10.76 -4.32
C GLY A 139 -10.09 11.24 -5.65
N ILE A 140 -9.33 11.18 -6.75
CA ILE A 140 -9.80 11.51 -8.10
C ILE A 140 -10.90 10.52 -8.54
N VAL A 141 -10.67 9.22 -8.38
CA VAL A 141 -11.64 8.17 -8.74
C VAL A 141 -12.92 8.33 -7.92
N ALA A 142 -12.81 8.52 -6.61
CA ALA A 142 -13.97 8.72 -5.74
C ALA A 142 -14.80 9.94 -6.15
N GLN A 143 -14.16 11.03 -6.55
CA GLN A 143 -14.83 12.27 -6.99
C GLN A 143 -15.56 12.08 -8.33
N ILE A 144 -14.91 11.43 -9.31
CA ILE A 144 -15.43 11.34 -10.69
C ILE A 144 -16.57 10.31 -10.79
N PHE A 145 -16.48 9.22 -10.03
CA PHE A 145 -17.47 8.15 -10.09
C PHE A 145 -18.65 8.34 -9.13
N GLY A 146 -18.59 9.31 -8.20
CA GLY A 146 -19.71 9.70 -7.34
C GLY A 146 -20.47 8.50 -6.73
N PRO A 147 -21.75 8.25 -7.12
CA PRO A 147 -22.53 7.14 -6.61
C PRO A 147 -21.94 5.75 -6.87
N ASN A 148 -21.11 5.60 -7.89
CA ASN A 148 -20.43 4.33 -8.24
C ASN A 148 -18.98 4.26 -7.72
N ARG A 149 -18.57 5.16 -6.81
CA ARG A 149 -17.20 5.29 -6.32
C ARG A 149 -16.64 3.99 -5.72
N ASP A 150 -17.45 3.25 -4.98
CA ASP A 150 -17.00 2.04 -4.28
C ASP A 150 -16.60 0.94 -5.25
N ARG A 151 -17.37 0.79 -6.33
CA ARG A 151 -17.04 -0.13 -7.42
C ARG A 151 -15.76 0.33 -8.16
N ALA A 152 -15.66 1.62 -8.47
CA ALA A 152 -14.52 2.17 -9.16
C ALA A 152 -13.24 2.10 -8.30
N VAL A 153 -13.31 2.44 -7.02
CA VAL A 153 -12.17 2.34 -6.09
C VAL A 153 -11.77 0.88 -5.85
N GLY A 154 -12.74 -0.04 -5.77
CA GLY A 154 -12.45 -1.47 -5.66
C GLY A 154 -11.69 -2.02 -6.88
N LEU A 155 -12.15 -1.68 -8.10
CA LEU A 155 -11.47 -2.04 -9.35
C LEU A 155 -10.08 -1.39 -9.46
N PHE A 156 -9.98 -0.10 -9.08
CA PHE A 156 -8.71 0.62 -9.06
C PHE A 156 -7.67 -0.07 -8.15
N ALA A 157 -8.08 -0.50 -6.96
CA ALA A 157 -7.19 -1.19 -6.03
C ALA A 157 -6.68 -2.55 -6.56
N SER A 158 -7.42 -3.19 -7.47
CA SER A 158 -7.05 -4.47 -8.10
C SER A 158 -5.89 -4.34 -9.11
N ILE A 159 -5.49 -3.12 -9.47
CA ILE A 159 -4.39 -2.88 -10.41
C ILE A 159 -3.04 -3.10 -9.75
N PHE A 160 -2.91 -2.78 -8.46
CA PHE A 160 -1.64 -2.88 -7.75
C PHE A 160 -0.99 -4.28 -7.82
N PRO A 161 -1.72 -5.40 -7.62
CA PRO A 161 -1.17 -6.75 -7.77
C PRO A 161 -0.66 -7.08 -9.17
N ILE A 162 -1.25 -6.48 -10.20
CA ILE A 162 -0.82 -6.69 -11.59
C ILE A 162 0.62 -6.20 -11.78
N GLY A 163 0.95 -5.04 -11.23
CA GLY A 163 2.33 -4.53 -11.24
C GLY A 163 3.31 -5.44 -10.50
N GLY A 164 2.85 -6.08 -9.41
CA GLY A 164 3.63 -7.06 -8.67
C GLY A 164 4.02 -8.31 -9.47
N ILE A 165 3.26 -8.66 -10.51
CA ILE A 165 3.58 -9.75 -11.46
C ILE A 165 4.49 -9.22 -12.58
N ILE A 166 4.11 -8.10 -13.18
CA ILE A 166 4.78 -7.53 -14.34
C ILE A 166 6.21 -7.08 -13.97
N GLY A 167 6.40 -6.52 -12.77
CA GLY A 167 7.68 -5.96 -12.34
C GLY A 167 8.85 -6.93 -12.41
N PRO A 168 8.80 -8.10 -11.75
CA PRO A 168 9.90 -9.08 -11.83
C PRO A 168 10.16 -9.59 -13.25
N VAL A 169 9.12 -9.77 -14.07
CA VAL A 169 9.26 -10.20 -15.45
C VAL A 169 9.99 -9.13 -16.29
N LEU A 170 9.54 -7.88 -16.20
CA LEU A 170 10.22 -6.77 -16.89
C LEU A 170 11.64 -6.57 -16.36
N GLY A 171 11.85 -6.68 -15.05
CA GLY A 171 13.18 -6.58 -14.45
C GLY A 171 14.14 -7.63 -15.01
N GLY A 172 13.69 -8.88 -15.10
CA GLY A 172 14.46 -9.96 -15.73
C GLY A 172 14.80 -9.68 -17.19
N VAL A 173 13.84 -9.19 -17.97
CA VAL A 173 14.04 -8.81 -19.38
C VAL A 173 15.07 -7.70 -19.53
N PHE A 174 14.93 -6.61 -18.75
CA PHE A 174 15.88 -5.50 -18.83
C PHE A 174 17.30 -5.91 -18.41
N VAL A 175 17.44 -6.67 -17.32
CA VAL A 175 18.76 -7.12 -16.84
C VAL A 175 19.41 -8.08 -17.82
N THR A 176 18.64 -8.96 -18.45
CA THR A 176 19.19 -9.99 -19.36
C THR A 176 19.56 -9.42 -20.72
N TYR A 177 18.74 -8.53 -21.31
CA TYR A 177 18.89 -8.10 -22.71
C TYR A 177 19.43 -6.68 -22.86
N TRP A 178 19.43 -5.87 -21.79
CA TRP A 178 19.92 -4.49 -21.85
C TRP A 178 20.81 -4.14 -20.65
N SER A 179 20.22 -3.45 -19.67
CA SER A 179 20.89 -2.99 -18.47
C SER A 179 19.87 -2.78 -17.35
N TRP A 180 20.29 -2.93 -16.10
CA TRP A 180 19.48 -2.57 -14.95
C TRP A 180 18.97 -1.11 -15.01
N ARG A 181 19.69 -0.21 -15.69
CA ARG A 181 19.26 1.18 -15.89
C ARG A 181 17.91 1.29 -16.62
N GLY A 182 17.60 0.33 -17.50
CA GLY A 182 16.36 0.24 -18.24
C GLY A 182 15.12 0.16 -17.35
N ILE A 183 15.23 -0.43 -16.13
CA ILE A 183 14.12 -0.53 -15.20
C ILE A 183 13.62 0.85 -14.73
N PHE A 184 14.50 1.85 -14.67
CA PHE A 184 14.15 3.22 -14.36
C PHE A 184 13.71 3.99 -15.60
N LEU A 185 14.44 3.83 -16.71
CA LEU A 185 14.17 4.58 -17.94
C LEU A 185 12.82 4.25 -18.56
N VAL A 186 12.29 3.04 -18.36
CA VAL A 186 10.93 2.65 -18.86
C VAL A 186 9.83 3.51 -18.23
N ASN A 187 10.02 4.03 -17.03
CA ASN A 187 9.07 4.91 -16.39
C ASN A 187 8.98 6.30 -17.06
N VAL A 188 10.00 6.71 -17.80
CA VAL A 188 10.05 8.06 -18.39
C VAL A 188 8.99 8.28 -19.46
N PRO A 189 8.88 7.46 -20.52
CA PRO A 189 7.82 7.62 -21.51
C PRO A 189 6.42 7.47 -20.90
N ILE A 190 6.24 6.55 -19.95
CA ILE A 190 4.97 6.38 -19.23
C ILE A 190 4.64 7.64 -18.43
N GLY A 191 5.61 8.18 -17.70
CA GLY A 191 5.43 9.38 -16.89
C GLY A 191 5.12 10.63 -17.72
N ILE A 192 5.77 10.81 -18.88
CA ILE A 192 5.46 11.88 -19.83
C ILE A 192 4.00 11.75 -20.31
N ALA A 193 3.58 10.56 -20.68
CA ALA A 193 2.18 10.29 -21.08
C ALA A 193 1.20 10.59 -19.93
N LEU A 194 1.53 10.20 -18.69
CA LEU A 194 0.71 10.50 -17.51
C LEU A 194 0.56 12.00 -17.25
N VAL A 195 1.65 12.77 -17.36
CA VAL A 195 1.63 14.21 -17.15
C VAL A 195 0.82 14.89 -18.24
N THR A 196 1.05 14.56 -19.51
CA THR A 196 0.38 15.19 -20.66
C THR A 196 -1.12 14.86 -20.69
N LEU A 197 -1.48 13.57 -20.61
CA LEU A 197 -2.87 13.14 -20.60
C LEU A 197 -3.58 13.58 -19.31
N GLY A 198 -2.91 13.52 -18.17
CA GLY A 198 -3.48 13.96 -16.90
C GLY A 198 -3.73 15.47 -16.87
N ALA A 199 -2.87 16.28 -17.48
CA ALA A 199 -3.09 17.73 -17.57
C ALA A 199 -4.34 18.06 -18.38
N VAL A 200 -4.60 17.31 -19.47
CA VAL A 200 -5.75 17.53 -20.36
C VAL A 200 -7.04 16.94 -19.77
N PHE A 201 -7.03 15.67 -19.38
CA PHE A 201 -8.26 14.94 -19.08
C PHE A 201 -8.71 14.97 -17.62
N ILE A 202 -7.79 15.10 -16.66
CA ILE A 202 -8.20 15.14 -15.25
C ILE A 202 -8.85 16.49 -14.95
N PRO A 203 -10.11 16.51 -14.46
CA PRO A 203 -10.77 17.79 -14.14
C PRO A 203 -10.10 18.48 -12.96
N ALA A 204 -10.22 19.79 -12.91
CA ALA A 204 -9.73 20.58 -11.77
C ALA A 204 -10.49 20.18 -10.50
N SER A 205 -9.75 19.89 -9.43
CA SER A 205 -10.34 19.57 -8.14
C SER A 205 -10.61 20.84 -7.34
N ALA A 206 -11.72 20.84 -6.58
CA ALA A 206 -12.01 21.92 -5.64
C ALA A 206 -10.87 22.08 -4.63
N ARG A 207 -10.61 23.33 -4.22
CA ARG A 207 -9.59 23.67 -3.23
C ARG A 207 -10.25 24.09 -1.94
N ASN A 208 -9.81 23.51 -0.85
CA ASN A 208 -10.24 23.93 0.47
C ASN A 208 -9.19 24.89 1.08
N ARG A 209 -9.24 26.18 0.70
CA ARG A 209 -8.21 27.18 0.99
C ARG A 209 -8.13 27.66 2.46
N GLY A 210 -8.87 27.07 3.38
CA GLY A 210 -9.03 27.64 4.74
C GLY A 210 -8.16 27.04 5.84
N GLN A 211 -7.44 25.95 5.61
CA GLN A 211 -6.68 25.29 6.67
C GLN A 211 -5.17 25.48 6.47
N ARG A 212 -4.47 25.94 7.51
CA ARG A 212 -3.00 25.94 7.54
C ARG A 212 -2.49 24.51 7.61
N LEU A 213 -1.38 24.24 6.91
CA LEU A 213 -0.67 22.95 7.05
C LEU A 213 -0.05 22.88 8.44
N ASP A 214 -0.34 21.80 9.14
CA ASP A 214 0.26 21.47 10.43
C ASP A 214 1.65 20.86 10.22
N ILE A 215 2.65 21.72 10.00
CA ILE A 215 4.04 21.32 9.76
C ILE A 215 4.58 20.52 10.94
N SER A 216 4.26 20.92 12.17
CA SER A 216 4.71 20.22 13.39
C SER A 216 4.17 18.80 13.47
N GLY A 217 2.88 18.61 13.18
CA GLY A 217 2.28 17.27 13.11
C GLY A 217 2.90 16.41 12.00
N ILE A 218 3.20 17.00 10.84
CA ILE A 218 3.87 16.31 9.73
C ILE A 218 5.28 15.83 10.14
N LEU A 219 6.07 16.71 10.76
CA LEU A 219 7.43 16.38 11.20
C LEU A 219 7.43 15.31 12.30
N LEU A 220 6.52 15.40 13.26
CA LEU A 220 6.39 14.41 14.33
C LEU A 220 5.94 13.05 13.82
N LEU A 221 4.97 13.00 12.89
CA LEU A 221 4.58 11.75 12.24
C LEU A 221 5.73 11.17 11.42
N GLY A 222 6.43 12.01 10.66
CA GLY A 222 7.60 11.62 9.88
C GLY A 222 8.69 11.04 10.77
N ALA A 223 9.05 11.71 11.87
CA ALA A 223 10.01 11.23 12.84
C ALA A 223 9.59 9.88 13.45
N THR A 224 8.30 9.74 13.83
CA THR A 224 7.77 8.48 14.35
C THR A 224 7.95 7.33 13.35
N LEU A 225 7.49 7.53 12.11
CA LEU A 225 7.50 6.47 11.10
C LEU A 225 8.91 6.12 10.64
N LEU A 226 9.74 7.14 10.37
CA LEU A 226 11.11 6.91 9.90
C LEU A 226 11.95 6.23 10.99
N SER A 227 11.85 6.68 12.24
CA SER A 227 12.60 6.07 13.34
C SER A 227 12.15 4.63 13.59
N ALA A 228 10.84 4.36 13.72
CA ALA A 228 10.32 3.01 13.93
C ALA A 228 10.68 2.06 12.77
N MET A 229 10.50 2.50 11.53
CA MET A 229 10.79 1.66 10.37
C MET A 229 12.29 1.45 10.17
N PHE A 230 13.13 2.44 10.51
CA PHE A 230 14.57 2.30 10.48
C PHE A 230 15.05 1.26 11.51
N GLY A 231 14.60 1.34 12.76
CA GLY A 231 14.91 0.35 13.80
C GLY A 231 14.48 -1.07 13.40
N ILE A 232 13.24 -1.22 12.93
CA ILE A 232 12.70 -2.51 12.46
C ILE A 232 13.49 -3.04 11.26
N ALA A 233 13.84 -2.19 10.29
CA ALA A 233 14.64 -2.58 9.12
C ALA A 233 16.07 -2.98 9.53
N TYR A 234 16.67 -2.28 10.50
CA TYR A 234 17.96 -2.64 11.07
C TYR A 234 17.93 -4.04 11.72
N LEU A 235 16.86 -4.36 12.45
CA LEU A 235 16.69 -5.68 13.04
C LEU A 235 16.69 -6.80 12.00
N GLY A 236 16.18 -6.53 10.80
CA GLY A 236 16.17 -7.46 9.65
C GLY A 236 17.54 -7.65 8.97
N SER A 237 18.56 -6.91 9.32
CA SER A 237 19.90 -7.00 8.69
C SER A 237 20.75 -8.22 9.10
N GLY A 238 20.24 -9.10 9.96
CA GLY A 238 20.85 -10.37 10.36
C GLY A 238 21.93 -10.28 11.43
N ALA A 239 22.77 -9.26 11.41
CA ALA A 239 23.85 -9.05 12.39
C ALA A 239 23.42 -8.29 13.66
N SER A 240 22.17 -7.83 13.72
CA SER A 240 21.63 -6.94 14.74
C SER A 240 21.00 -7.68 15.92
N SER A 241 21.13 -7.13 17.14
CA SER A 241 20.42 -7.61 18.33
C SER A 241 19.31 -6.64 18.73
N PRO A 242 18.19 -7.12 19.31
CA PRO A 242 17.20 -6.23 19.93
C PRO A 242 17.76 -5.38 21.06
N ALA A 243 18.90 -5.75 21.63
CA ALA A 243 19.61 -4.99 22.68
C ALA A 243 20.59 -3.96 22.10
N ASP A 244 20.82 -3.94 20.80
CA ASP A 244 21.73 -3.00 20.15
C ASP A 244 21.24 -1.56 20.27
N PRO A 245 22.13 -0.61 20.60
CA PRO A 245 21.77 0.81 20.57
C PRO A 245 21.25 1.28 19.20
N ALA A 246 21.75 0.70 18.11
CA ALA A 246 21.29 1.01 16.74
C ALA A 246 19.84 0.57 16.47
N PHE A 247 19.27 -0.34 17.26
CA PHE A 247 17.84 -0.65 17.30
C PHE A 247 17.11 0.18 18.34
N LEU A 248 17.61 0.18 19.61
CA LEU A 248 16.90 0.79 20.74
C LEU A 248 16.75 2.31 20.59
N VAL A 249 17.78 3.02 20.11
CA VAL A 249 17.74 4.48 19.98
C VAL A 249 16.65 4.94 18.99
N PRO A 250 16.57 4.39 17.77
CA PRO A 250 15.47 4.72 16.85
C PRO A 250 14.09 4.35 17.41
N GLU A 251 13.94 3.20 18.08
CA GLU A 251 12.65 2.79 18.64
C GLU A 251 12.22 3.70 19.81
N CYS A 252 13.14 4.08 20.69
CA CYS A 252 12.87 5.07 21.74
C CYS A 252 12.52 6.43 21.13
N ALA A 253 13.25 6.88 20.11
CA ALA A 253 12.94 8.12 19.41
C ALA A 253 11.55 8.06 18.75
N ALA A 254 11.19 6.92 18.14
CA ALA A 254 9.86 6.70 17.59
C ALA A 254 8.76 6.78 18.66
N ALA A 255 8.96 6.14 19.82
CA ALA A 255 8.02 6.17 20.92
C ALA A 255 7.82 7.61 21.45
N VAL A 256 8.90 8.35 21.66
CA VAL A 256 8.85 9.76 22.08
C VAL A 256 8.15 10.62 21.02
N ALA A 257 8.53 10.48 19.75
CA ALA A 257 7.91 11.22 18.66
C ALA A 257 6.41 10.91 18.52
N LEU A 258 6.00 9.65 18.72
CA LEU A 258 4.60 9.22 18.72
C LEU A 258 3.80 9.89 19.87
N ILE A 259 4.35 9.89 21.07
CA ILE A 259 3.72 10.54 22.23
C ILE A 259 3.55 12.04 21.93
N LEU A 260 4.58 12.70 21.44
CA LEU A 260 4.54 14.11 21.08
C LEU A 260 3.54 14.37 19.95
N PHE A 261 3.48 13.50 18.94
CA PHE A 261 2.53 13.57 17.82
C PHE A 261 1.07 13.48 18.31
N VAL A 262 0.76 12.48 19.15
CA VAL A 262 -0.59 12.31 19.70
C VAL A 262 -0.99 13.52 20.57
N ARG A 263 -0.08 13.99 21.43
CA ARG A 263 -0.31 15.19 22.25
C ARG A 263 -0.50 16.45 21.41
N HIS A 264 0.29 16.61 20.36
CA HIS A 264 0.16 17.73 19.42
C HIS A 264 -1.19 17.67 18.71
N CYS A 265 -1.56 16.51 18.11
CA CYS A 265 -2.83 16.34 17.42
C CYS A 265 -4.06 16.54 18.33
N ALA A 266 -3.94 16.22 19.62
CA ALA A 266 -5.02 16.43 20.59
C ALA A 266 -5.23 17.92 20.94
N ARG A 267 -4.22 18.79 20.75
CA ARG A 267 -4.25 20.21 21.12
C ARG A 267 -4.34 21.15 19.93
N ALA A 268 -3.88 20.72 18.76
CA ALA A 268 -3.89 21.55 17.55
C ALA A 268 -5.33 21.82 17.06
N PRO A 269 -5.67 23.06 16.71
CA PRO A 269 -7.01 23.40 16.21
C PRO A 269 -7.34 22.77 14.85
N ALA A 270 -6.31 22.49 14.04
CA ALA A 270 -6.45 21.82 12.74
C ALA A 270 -5.29 20.83 12.54
N PRO A 271 -5.29 19.68 13.25
CA PRO A 271 -4.18 18.75 13.21
C PRO A 271 -4.02 18.13 11.82
N PHE A 272 -2.76 17.76 11.50
CA PHE A 272 -2.42 17.09 10.24
C PHE A 272 -3.23 15.79 10.05
N VAL A 273 -3.24 14.93 11.07
CA VAL A 273 -4.11 13.76 11.16
C VAL A 273 -4.96 13.92 12.41
N SER A 274 -6.27 13.97 12.25
CA SER A 274 -7.16 13.97 13.42
C SER A 274 -6.98 12.68 14.23
N VAL A 275 -6.90 12.79 15.55
CA VAL A 275 -6.85 11.63 16.46
C VAL A 275 -8.01 10.67 16.18
N ARG A 276 -9.15 11.19 15.72
CA ARG A 276 -10.30 10.41 15.25
C ARG A 276 -9.91 9.43 14.13
N PHE A 277 -9.03 9.81 13.21
CA PHE A 277 -8.60 8.93 12.11
C PHE A 277 -7.58 7.88 12.56
N LEU A 278 -6.91 8.07 13.69
CA LEU A 278 -5.99 7.08 14.24
C LEU A 278 -6.71 6.06 15.11
N ALA A 279 -7.51 6.53 16.07
CA ALA A 279 -8.08 5.70 17.12
C ALA A 279 -9.60 5.90 17.32
N GLY A 280 -10.26 6.75 16.51
CA GLY A 280 -11.71 6.99 16.59
C GLY A 280 -12.54 5.75 16.27
N HIS A 281 -13.83 5.82 16.57
CA HIS A 281 -14.77 4.71 16.39
C HIS A 281 -14.76 4.18 14.95
N GLY A 282 -14.40 2.92 14.78
CA GLY A 282 -14.21 2.25 13.49
C GLY A 282 -12.84 2.46 12.84
N PHE A 283 -12.20 3.64 12.97
CA PHE A 283 -10.88 3.89 12.35
C PHE A 283 -9.77 3.07 12.99
N GLY A 284 -9.71 2.99 14.33
CA GLY A 284 -8.68 2.19 15.02
C GLY A 284 -8.71 0.73 14.58
N VAL A 285 -9.90 0.15 14.50
CA VAL A 285 -10.10 -1.23 14.02
C VAL A 285 -9.66 -1.36 12.57
N MET A 286 -10.09 -0.45 11.68
CA MET A 286 -9.73 -0.50 10.27
C MET A 286 -8.22 -0.30 10.05
N ASN A 287 -7.57 0.58 10.82
CA ASN A 287 -6.12 0.77 10.75
C ASN A 287 -5.37 -0.50 11.19
N LEU A 288 -5.80 -1.14 12.29
CA LEU A 288 -5.23 -2.40 12.74
C LEU A 288 -5.42 -3.51 11.70
N LEU A 289 -6.64 -3.67 11.17
CA LEU A 289 -6.91 -4.65 10.10
C LEU A 289 -6.07 -4.39 8.85
N ASN A 290 -5.88 -3.12 8.45
CA ASN A 290 -5.02 -2.77 7.32
C ASN A 290 -3.53 -3.06 7.60
N PHE A 291 -3.05 -2.83 8.82
CA PHE A 291 -1.69 -3.19 9.24
C PHE A 291 -1.48 -4.70 9.19
N LEU A 292 -2.37 -5.49 9.79
CA LEU A 292 -2.32 -6.95 9.79
C LEU A 292 -2.43 -7.53 8.37
N PHE A 293 -3.32 -6.95 7.56
CA PHE A 293 -3.43 -7.33 6.15
C PHE A 293 -2.16 -7.00 5.37
N GLY A 294 -1.55 -5.84 5.62
CA GLY A 294 -0.26 -5.46 5.03
C GLY A 294 0.85 -6.45 5.38
N SER A 295 0.92 -6.87 6.64
CA SER A 295 1.86 -7.89 7.12
C SER A 295 1.69 -9.21 6.38
N ALA A 296 0.48 -9.73 6.31
CA ALA A 296 0.19 -11.01 5.67
C ALA A 296 0.23 -10.95 4.14
N ALA A 297 -0.29 -9.88 3.53
CA ALA A 297 -0.47 -9.79 2.09
C ALA A 297 0.77 -9.30 1.34
N LEU A 298 1.35 -8.18 1.79
CA LEU A 298 2.52 -7.60 1.13
C LEU A 298 3.82 -8.27 1.59
N GLY A 299 3.91 -8.63 2.89
CA GLY A 299 5.02 -9.42 3.42
C GLY A 299 5.16 -10.77 2.70
N PHE A 300 4.04 -11.41 2.39
CA PHE A 300 4.00 -12.64 1.58
C PHE A 300 4.82 -12.54 0.29
N ALA A 301 4.73 -11.43 -0.42
CA ALA A 301 5.40 -11.27 -1.71
C ALA A 301 6.93 -11.35 -1.62
N ALA A 302 7.49 -10.90 -0.51
CA ALA A 302 8.94 -10.96 -0.27
C ALA A 302 9.37 -12.31 0.34
N LEU A 303 8.54 -12.88 1.20
CA LEU A 303 8.92 -14.01 2.05
C LEU A 303 8.70 -15.38 1.39
N VAL A 304 7.63 -15.56 0.62
CA VAL A 304 7.30 -16.87 0.04
C VAL A 304 8.32 -17.37 -0.98
N PRO A 305 8.86 -16.55 -1.91
CA PRO A 305 9.91 -17.02 -2.79
C PRO A 305 11.19 -17.43 -2.03
N LEU A 306 11.56 -16.66 -1.01
CA LEU A 306 12.72 -16.97 -0.17
C LEU A 306 12.52 -18.29 0.58
N TYR A 307 11.37 -18.46 1.21
CA TYR A 307 10.98 -19.70 1.89
C TYR A 307 11.01 -20.91 0.96
N ALA A 308 10.51 -20.77 -0.26
CA ALA A 308 10.50 -21.84 -1.25
C ALA A 308 11.92 -22.29 -1.64
N GLN A 309 12.85 -21.35 -1.73
CA GLN A 309 14.26 -21.65 -2.01
C GLN A 309 14.95 -22.29 -0.81
N GLU A 310 14.81 -21.73 0.39
CA GLU A 310 15.50 -22.19 1.59
C GLU A 310 14.94 -23.52 2.12
N ARG A 311 13.63 -23.72 2.07
CA ARG A 311 12.97 -24.90 2.64
C ARG A 311 12.94 -26.09 1.68
N TYR A 312 12.71 -25.84 0.39
CA TYR A 312 12.46 -26.88 -0.62
C TYR A 312 13.49 -26.90 -1.75
N GLY A 313 14.51 -26.03 -1.72
CA GLY A 313 15.55 -25.95 -2.75
C GLY A 313 15.01 -25.59 -4.14
N LEU A 314 13.87 -24.89 -4.22
CA LEU A 314 13.28 -24.50 -5.51
C LEU A 314 14.18 -23.48 -6.21
N ALA A 315 14.35 -23.64 -7.52
CA ALA A 315 15.07 -22.65 -8.33
C ALA A 315 14.40 -21.26 -8.22
N THR A 316 15.21 -20.19 -8.26
CA THR A 316 14.77 -18.81 -8.10
C THR A 316 13.59 -18.44 -9.02
N LEU A 317 13.61 -18.89 -10.27
CA LEU A 317 12.54 -18.65 -11.23
C LEU A 317 11.24 -19.35 -10.80
N ALA A 318 11.31 -20.61 -10.39
CA ALA A 318 10.15 -21.37 -9.93
C ALA A 318 9.57 -20.75 -8.64
N ALA A 319 10.42 -20.34 -7.69
CA ALA A 319 10.01 -19.65 -6.48
C ALA A 319 9.29 -18.31 -6.79
N GLY A 320 9.80 -17.56 -7.76
CA GLY A 320 9.17 -16.32 -8.23
C GLY A 320 7.80 -16.53 -8.86
N THR A 321 7.59 -17.62 -9.61
CA THR A 321 6.29 -17.92 -10.26
C THR A 321 5.18 -18.25 -9.26
N LEU A 322 5.49 -18.59 -7.99
CA LEU A 322 4.50 -18.74 -6.93
C LEU A 322 3.68 -17.46 -6.70
N LEU A 323 4.29 -16.29 -6.90
CA LEU A 323 3.61 -15.00 -6.82
C LEU A 323 2.56 -14.83 -7.93
N THR A 324 2.76 -15.46 -9.08
CA THR A 324 1.79 -15.46 -10.18
C THR A 324 0.52 -16.23 -9.80
N ALA A 325 0.64 -17.38 -9.14
CA ALA A 325 -0.51 -18.14 -8.63
C ALA A 325 -1.33 -17.30 -7.63
N ARG A 326 -0.66 -16.61 -6.69
CA ARG A 326 -1.32 -15.69 -5.76
C ARG A 326 -2.04 -14.56 -6.49
N ALA A 327 -1.37 -13.94 -7.45
CA ALA A 327 -1.94 -12.80 -8.16
C ALA A 327 -3.11 -13.22 -9.07
N ALA A 328 -3.05 -14.41 -9.69
CA ALA A 328 -4.17 -14.97 -10.45
C ALA A 328 -5.41 -15.16 -9.55
N GLY A 329 -5.25 -15.75 -8.36
CA GLY A 329 -6.33 -15.89 -7.38
C GLY A 329 -6.90 -14.53 -6.96
N MET A 330 -6.04 -13.55 -6.71
CA MET A 330 -6.45 -12.21 -6.31
C MET A 330 -7.22 -11.48 -7.42
N ILE A 331 -6.74 -11.50 -8.66
CA ILE A 331 -7.38 -10.82 -9.80
C ILE A 331 -8.73 -11.47 -10.12
N ALA A 332 -8.79 -12.80 -10.15
CA ALA A 332 -10.01 -13.55 -10.46
C ALA A 332 -11.15 -13.21 -9.46
N THR A 333 -10.83 -13.03 -8.18
CA THR A 333 -11.83 -12.84 -7.13
C THR A 333 -12.10 -11.37 -6.80
N ALA A 334 -11.15 -10.47 -7.01
CA ALA A 334 -11.33 -9.04 -6.69
C ALA A 334 -12.47 -8.41 -7.50
N GLY A 335 -12.57 -8.71 -8.80
CA GLY A 335 -13.65 -8.25 -9.65
C GLY A 335 -15.01 -8.75 -9.15
N LEU A 336 -15.13 -10.05 -8.90
CA LEU A 336 -16.35 -10.66 -8.38
C LEU A 336 -16.75 -10.07 -7.02
N ALA A 337 -15.79 -9.90 -6.10
CA ALA A 337 -16.03 -9.29 -4.80
C ALA A 337 -16.62 -7.89 -4.91
N VAL A 338 -16.09 -7.04 -5.82
CA VAL A 338 -16.60 -5.69 -6.06
C VAL A 338 -18.06 -5.71 -6.50
N PHE A 339 -18.44 -6.65 -7.38
CA PHE A 339 -19.83 -6.76 -7.85
C PHE A 339 -20.79 -7.23 -6.74
N LEU A 340 -20.30 -8.10 -5.85
CA LEU A 340 -21.09 -8.67 -4.76
C LEU A 340 -21.20 -7.76 -3.53
N LEU A 341 -20.33 -6.76 -3.37
CA LEU A 341 -20.26 -5.87 -2.20
C LEU A 341 -21.64 -5.31 -1.79
N ARG A 342 -22.46 -4.90 -2.75
CA ARG A 342 -23.81 -4.36 -2.48
C ARG A 342 -24.73 -5.37 -1.79
N ARG A 343 -24.53 -6.66 -2.03
CA ARG A 343 -25.34 -7.75 -1.45
C ARG A 343 -24.77 -8.26 -0.13
N THR A 344 -23.43 -8.39 -0.08
CA THR A 344 -22.74 -9.01 1.06
C THR A 344 -22.35 -8.03 2.16
N GLY A 345 -22.33 -6.71 1.85
CA GLY A 345 -21.76 -5.70 2.74
C GLY A 345 -20.23 -5.83 2.84
N TYR A 346 -19.63 -5.22 3.87
CA TYR A 346 -18.15 -5.21 4.02
C TYR A 346 -17.64 -6.33 4.93
N ARG A 347 -18.38 -6.68 5.99
CA ARG A 347 -17.93 -7.64 7.00
C ARG A 347 -17.68 -9.03 6.44
N TRP A 348 -18.64 -9.57 5.69
CA TRP A 348 -18.53 -10.92 5.14
C TRP A 348 -17.33 -11.12 4.20
N PRO A 349 -17.08 -10.26 3.20
CA PRO A 349 -15.90 -10.39 2.35
C PRO A 349 -14.59 -10.26 3.12
N ILE A 350 -14.50 -9.38 4.13
CA ILE A 350 -13.30 -9.25 4.95
C ILE A 350 -13.10 -10.53 5.78
N LEU A 351 -14.16 -11.07 6.41
CA LEU A 351 -14.08 -12.29 7.21
C LEU A 351 -13.63 -13.48 6.37
N VAL A 352 -14.33 -13.74 5.25
CA VAL A 352 -13.98 -14.84 4.32
C VAL A 352 -12.56 -14.66 3.79
N GLY A 353 -12.19 -13.44 3.39
CA GLY A 353 -10.88 -13.15 2.84
C GLY A 353 -9.74 -13.34 3.85
N PHE A 354 -9.91 -12.91 5.09
CA PHE A 354 -8.92 -13.13 6.16
C PHE A 354 -8.79 -14.60 6.51
N THR A 355 -9.91 -15.34 6.60
CA THR A 355 -9.91 -16.79 6.83
C THR A 355 -9.19 -17.52 5.71
N LEU A 356 -9.50 -17.25 4.45
CA LEU A 356 -8.82 -17.89 3.32
C LEU A 356 -7.33 -17.54 3.26
N THR A 357 -6.95 -16.29 3.57
CA THR A 357 -5.53 -15.90 3.65
C THR A 357 -4.83 -16.68 4.76
N ALA A 358 -5.44 -16.80 5.93
CA ALA A 358 -4.89 -17.59 7.04
C ALA A 358 -4.75 -19.07 6.68
N VAL A 359 -5.77 -19.68 6.08
CA VAL A 359 -5.72 -21.06 5.59
C VAL A 359 -4.59 -21.27 4.58
N GLY A 360 -4.43 -20.34 3.64
CA GLY A 360 -3.33 -20.38 2.68
C GLY A 360 -1.95 -20.29 3.34
N LEU A 361 -1.79 -19.43 4.37
CA LEU A 361 -0.54 -19.32 5.14
C LEU A 361 -0.26 -20.59 5.95
N LEU A 362 -1.28 -21.20 6.55
CA LEU A 362 -1.17 -22.51 7.23
C LEU A 362 -0.73 -23.60 6.25
N ALA A 363 -1.32 -23.62 5.05
CA ALA A 363 -0.95 -24.59 4.02
C ALA A 363 0.49 -24.39 3.53
N ILE A 364 0.97 -23.15 3.39
CA ILE A 364 2.38 -22.86 3.03
C ILE A 364 3.33 -23.39 4.11
N ALA A 365 3.00 -23.19 5.38
CA ALA A 365 3.81 -23.63 6.50
C ALA A 365 3.83 -25.17 6.65
N ALA A 366 2.77 -25.84 6.19
CA ALA A 366 2.65 -27.29 6.25
C ALA A 366 3.52 -27.98 5.19
N SER A 367 4.00 -29.19 5.52
CA SER A 367 4.71 -30.02 4.54
C SER A 367 3.76 -30.54 3.46
N PRO A 368 4.18 -30.63 2.19
CA PRO A 368 3.33 -31.10 1.10
C PRO A 368 2.92 -32.58 1.30
N PRO A 369 1.61 -32.88 1.28
CA PRO A 369 1.13 -34.24 1.46
C PRO A 369 1.19 -35.02 0.13
N GLY A 370 2.32 -35.68 -0.17
CA GLY A 370 2.44 -36.56 -1.33
C GLY A 370 2.39 -35.91 -2.71
N VAL A 371 2.45 -34.56 -2.79
CA VAL A 371 2.50 -33.78 -4.02
C VAL A 371 3.83 -33.03 -4.13
N SER A 372 4.17 -32.50 -5.31
CA SER A 372 5.37 -31.70 -5.46
C SER A 372 5.31 -30.45 -4.57
N ALA A 373 6.43 -30.07 -3.96
CA ALA A 373 6.52 -28.87 -3.13
C ALA A 373 6.07 -27.62 -3.88
N TYR A 374 6.45 -27.48 -5.16
CA TYR A 374 6.00 -26.40 -6.02
C TYR A 374 4.48 -26.36 -6.20
N GLY A 375 3.87 -27.50 -6.56
CA GLY A 375 2.42 -27.60 -6.77
C GLY A 375 1.63 -27.27 -5.50
N TRP A 376 2.09 -27.75 -4.35
CA TRP A 376 1.48 -27.46 -3.05
C TRP A 376 1.56 -25.98 -2.70
N MET A 377 2.76 -25.38 -2.84
CA MET A 377 2.96 -23.98 -2.56
C MET A 377 2.21 -23.07 -3.53
N ALA A 378 2.12 -23.44 -4.81
CA ALA A 378 1.35 -22.70 -5.81
C ALA A 378 -0.16 -22.71 -5.48
N LEU A 379 -0.69 -23.87 -5.07
CA LEU A 379 -2.09 -23.98 -4.61
C LEU A 379 -2.33 -23.09 -3.37
N ALA A 380 -1.47 -23.23 -2.35
CA ALA A 380 -1.58 -22.45 -1.12
C ALA A 380 -1.44 -20.94 -1.35
N ALA A 381 -0.52 -20.53 -2.23
CA ALA A 381 -0.38 -19.15 -2.67
C ALA A 381 -1.62 -18.65 -3.43
N GLY A 382 -2.22 -19.49 -4.26
CA GLY A 382 -3.50 -19.22 -4.93
C GLY A 382 -4.63 -18.96 -3.94
N VAL A 383 -4.76 -19.80 -2.91
CA VAL A 383 -5.76 -19.64 -1.82
C VAL A 383 -5.54 -18.34 -1.08
N CYS A 384 -4.29 -17.99 -0.72
CA CYS A 384 -3.98 -16.67 -0.17
C CYS A 384 -4.43 -15.54 -1.11
N GLY A 385 -4.17 -15.68 -2.41
CA GLY A 385 -4.57 -14.73 -3.43
C GLY A 385 -6.09 -14.53 -3.49
N VAL A 386 -6.86 -15.62 -3.48
CA VAL A 386 -8.32 -15.58 -3.42
C VAL A 386 -8.79 -14.82 -2.17
N GLY A 387 -8.24 -15.13 -0.99
CA GLY A 387 -8.56 -14.42 0.25
C GLY A 387 -8.29 -12.92 0.17
N MET A 388 -7.14 -12.54 -0.38
CA MET A 388 -6.78 -11.13 -0.58
C MET A 388 -7.69 -10.43 -1.60
N GLY A 389 -8.05 -11.11 -2.70
CA GLY A 389 -8.92 -10.56 -3.73
C GLY A 389 -10.33 -10.29 -3.22
N VAL A 390 -10.86 -11.17 -2.35
CA VAL A 390 -12.18 -11.00 -1.75
C VAL A 390 -12.18 -9.88 -0.71
N SER A 391 -11.15 -9.79 0.16
CA SER A 391 -11.14 -8.85 1.28
C SER A 391 -10.73 -7.42 0.90
N THR A 392 -9.82 -7.25 -0.08
CA THR A 392 -9.24 -5.93 -0.41
C THR A 392 -10.28 -4.87 -0.80
N PRO A 393 -11.22 -5.13 -1.74
CA PRO A 393 -12.23 -4.12 -2.11
C PRO A 393 -13.13 -3.74 -0.94
N ALA A 394 -13.52 -4.72 -0.12
CA ALA A 394 -14.36 -4.50 1.05
C ALA A 394 -13.65 -3.65 2.12
N ALA A 395 -12.41 -3.98 2.47
CA ALA A 395 -11.61 -3.23 3.45
C ALA A 395 -11.31 -1.80 2.96
N ASN A 396 -11.06 -1.62 1.65
CA ASN A 396 -10.86 -0.31 1.05
C ASN A 396 -12.10 0.57 1.23
N ASN A 397 -13.25 0.05 0.83
CA ASN A 397 -14.50 0.81 0.87
C ASN A 397 -15.00 1.03 2.30
N ALA A 398 -14.90 0.04 3.18
CA ALA A 398 -15.22 0.20 4.60
C ALA A 398 -14.43 1.35 5.26
N THR A 399 -13.14 1.46 4.96
CA THR A 399 -12.30 2.55 5.49
C THR A 399 -12.72 3.91 4.90
N LEU A 400 -13.00 3.99 3.61
CA LEU A 400 -13.40 5.24 2.93
C LEU A 400 -14.77 5.74 3.38
N GLN A 401 -15.70 4.84 3.74
CA GLN A 401 -17.02 5.20 4.26
C GLN A 401 -16.98 5.89 5.62
N LEU A 402 -15.90 5.73 6.40
CA LEU A 402 -15.75 6.42 7.68
C LEU A 402 -15.56 7.94 7.53
N ALA A 403 -15.00 8.41 6.41
CA ALA A 403 -14.89 9.82 6.06
C ALA A 403 -14.92 10.02 4.54
N PRO A 404 -16.11 9.95 3.93
CA PRO A 404 -16.26 9.99 2.47
C PRO A 404 -15.72 11.28 1.83
N ASP A 405 -15.85 12.40 2.55
CA ASP A 405 -15.42 13.73 2.07
C ASP A 405 -13.89 13.89 2.07
N GLN A 406 -13.16 13.02 2.79
CA GLN A 406 -11.71 13.02 2.91
C GLN A 406 -11.07 11.74 2.33
N ALA A 407 -11.60 11.25 1.22
CA ALA A 407 -11.21 9.98 0.62
C ALA A 407 -9.70 9.85 0.35
N ALA A 408 -9.04 10.93 -0.09
CA ALA A 408 -7.59 10.91 -0.35
C ALA A 408 -6.78 10.81 0.95
N ALA A 409 -7.15 11.55 2.01
CA ALA A 409 -6.47 11.47 3.30
C ALA A 409 -6.63 10.09 3.94
N VAL A 410 -7.84 9.53 3.91
CA VAL A 410 -8.15 8.19 4.43
C VAL A 410 -7.40 7.11 3.64
N ALA A 411 -7.35 7.22 2.30
CA ALA A 411 -6.59 6.30 1.45
C ALA A 411 -5.09 6.34 1.74
N GLY A 412 -4.53 7.54 1.96
CA GLY A 412 -3.14 7.73 2.34
C GLY A 412 -2.81 7.10 3.69
N LEU A 413 -3.64 7.35 4.71
CA LEU A 413 -3.48 6.76 6.05
C LEU A 413 -3.56 5.23 6.01
N ARG A 414 -4.54 4.69 5.30
CA ARG A 414 -4.68 3.25 5.08
C ARG A 414 -3.44 2.66 4.41
N GLY A 415 -2.94 3.32 3.35
CA GLY A 415 -1.73 2.90 2.64
C GLY A 415 -0.51 2.86 3.57
N MET A 416 -0.37 3.87 4.42
CA MET A 416 0.67 3.95 5.45
C MET A 416 0.63 2.73 6.39
N PHE A 417 -0.52 2.44 7.03
CA PHE A 417 -0.64 1.29 7.93
C PHE A 417 -0.35 -0.04 7.23
N ARG A 418 -0.87 -0.20 6.01
CA ARG A 418 -0.65 -1.41 5.22
C ARG A 418 0.82 -1.61 4.85
N GLN A 419 1.51 -0.56 4.43
CA GLN A 419 2.93 -0.63 4.07
C GLN A 419 3.82 -0.83 5.30
N SER A 420 3.50 -0.16 6.42
CA SER A 420 4.19 -0.37 7.70
C SER A 420 4.09 -1.82 8.16
N GLY A 421 2.89 -2.42 8.08
CA GLY A 421 2.70 -3.85 8.37
C GLY A 421 3.60 -4.76 7.52
N SER A 422 3.71 -4.47 6.22
CA SER A 422 4.59 -5.23 5.31
C SER A 422 6.05 -5.18 5.73
N ILE A 423 6.58 -3.98 5.98
CA ILE A 423 7.99 -3.81 6.37
C ILE A 423 8.25 -4.52 7.70
N THR A 424 7.36 -4.34 8.68
CA THR A 424 7.46 -5.01 9.98
C THR A 424 7.51 -6.53 9.82
N ALA A 425 6.61 -7.10 9.02
CA ALA A 425 6.57 -8.54 8.79
C ALA A 425 7.85 -9.08 8.13
N VAL A 426 8.32 -8.40 7.07
CA VAL A 426 9.53 -8.81 6.34
C VAL A 426 10.76 -8.73 7.24
N SER A 427 10.93 -7.60 7.96
CA SER A 427 12.11 -7.40 8.81
C SER A 427 12.15 -8.35 10.01
N ILE A 428 11.01 -8.59 10.68
CA ILE A 428 10.95 -9.55 11.78
C ILE A 428 11.24 -10.97 11.28
N THR A 429 10.67 -11.35 10.13
CA THR A 429 10.92 -12.68 9.55
C THR A 429 12.38 -12.85 9.18
N ALA A 430 12.99 -11.86 8.53
CA ALA A 430 14.40 -11.88 8.18
C ALA A 430 15.29 -11.98 9.44
N ALA A 431 14.98 -11.24 10.49
CA ALA A 431 15.70 -11.29 11.77
C ALA A 431 15.62 -12.66 12.45
N ILE A 432 14.46 -13.32 12.41
CA ILE A 432 14.26 -14.66 12.97
C ILE A 432 15.00 -15.70 12.12
N ALA A 433 14.86 -15.65 10.78
CA ALA A 433 15.53 -16.57 9.87
C ALA A 433 17.05 -16.50 9.98
N ALA A 434 17.62 -15.28 10.03
CA ALA A 434 19.07 -15.05 10.15
C ALA A 434 19.69 -15.64 11.43
N ARG A 435 18.90 -15.86 12.49
CA ARG A 435 19.37 -16.43 13.77
C ARG A 435 19.06 -17.91 13.93
N SER A 436 18.35 -18.50 12.99
CA SER A 436 17.94 -19.90 13.05
C SER A 436 18.97 -20.80 12.37
N ALA A 437 19.18 -21.98 12.95
CA ALA A 437 19.96 -23.03 12.33
C ALA A 437 19.26 -23.60 11.06
N ASP A 438 17.91 -23.51 11.01
CA ASP A 438 17.08 -23.85 9.85
C ASP A 438 16.20 -22.63 9.49
N PRO A 439 16.68 -21.75 8.60
CA PRO A 439 15.93 -20.56 8.18
C PRO A 439 14.57 -20.88 7.56
N GLY A 440 14.48 -22.00 6.81
CA GLY A 440 13.24 -22.43 6.18
C GLY A 440 12.17 -22.83 7.23
N MET A 441 12.56 -23.58 8.26
CA MET A 441 11.64 -23.94 9.34
C MET A 441 11.25 -22.73 10.17
N ALA A 442 12.18 -21.82 10.43
CA ALA A 442 11.91 -20.58 11.13
C ALA A 442 10.86 -19.73 10.41
N GLN A 443 10.96 -19.60 9.08
CA GLN A 443 9.96 -18.91 8.27
C GLN A 443 8.60 -19.62 8.28
N ALA A 444 8.56 -20.94 8.28
CA ALA A 444 7.31 -21.70 8.43
C ALA A 444 6.60 -21.33 9.74
N HIS A 445 7.31 -21.28 10.86
CA HIS A 445 6.75 -20.86 12.15
C HIS A 445 6.21 -19.43 12.10
N VAL A 446 6.90 -18.50 11.40
CA VAL A 446 6.39 -17.14 11.23
C VAL A 446 5.09 -17.10 10.43
N PHE A 447 4.96 -17.93 9.39
CA PHE A 447 3.67 -18.05 8.66
C PHE A 447 2.55 -18.59 9.54
N LEU A 448 2.83 -19.54 10.44
CA LEU A 448 1.86 -20.01 11.43
C LEU A 448 1.42 -18.89 12.37
N VAL A 449 2.37 -18.08 12.85
CA VAL A 449 2.07 -16.92 13.71
C VAL A 449 1.22 -15.89 12.97
N PHE A 450 1.53 -15.58 11.71
CA PHE A 450 0.72 -14.65 10.91
C PHE A 450 -0.69 -15.17 10.67
N ALA A 451 -0.83 -16.47 10.40
CA ALA A 451 -2.14 -17.10 10.27
C ALA A 451 -2.94 -17.01 11.58
N ALA A 452 -2.31 -17.31 12.72
CA ALA A 452 -2.93 -17.21 14.04
C ALA A 452 -3.37 -15.76 14.33
N ILE A 453 -2.53 -14.78 14.07
CA ILE A 453 -2.86 -13.36 14.23
C ILE A 453 -4.07 -12.96 13.38
N LEU A 454 -4.13 -13.38 12.11
CA LEU A 454 -5.28 -13.11 11.24
C LEU A 454 -6.57 -13.77 11.78
N LEU A 455 -6.49 -15.01 12.27
CA LEU A 455 -7.64 -15.70 12.87
C LEU A 455 -8.08 -15.04 14.18
N CYS A 456 -7.15 -14.63 15.03
CA CYS A 456 -7.45 -13.87 16.25
C CYS A 456 -8.04 -12.48 15.96
N ALA A 457 -7.78 -11.91 14.79
CA ALA A 457 -8.35 -10.65 14.37
C ALA A 457 -9.79 -10.76 13.82
N LEU A 458 -10.30 -11.96 13.53
CA LEU A 458 -11.66 -12.15 12.98
C LEU A 458 -12.77 -11.52 13.84
N PRO A 459 -12.77 -11.60 15.19
CA PRO A 459 -13.78 -10.93 15.99
C PRO A 459 -13.80 -9.41 15.82
N LEU A 460 -12.65 -8.78 15.53
CA LEU A 460 -12.58 -7.33 15.29
C LEU A 460 -13.35 -6.91 14.03
N ILE A 461 -13.59 -7.83 13.10
CA ILE A 461 -14.34 -7.57 11.87
C ILE A 461 -15.81 -7.26 12.19
N LEU A 462 -16.33 -7.73 13.30
CA LEU A 462 -17.68 -7.38 13.76
C LEU A 462 -17.83 -5.88 14.09
N LEU A 463 -16.72 -5.20 14.40
CA LEU A 463 -16.68 -3.76 14.66
C LEU A 463 -16.53 -2.93 13.39
N VAL A 464 -16.28 -3.55 12.23
CA VAL A 464 -16.23 -2.85 10.94
C VAL A 464 -17.60 -2.25 10.60
N PRO A 465 -17.67 -1.00 10.10
CA PRO A 465 -18.92 -0.41 9.69
C PRO A 465 -19.59 -1.24 8.58
N GLU A 466 -20.87 -1.53 8.77
CA GLU A 466 -21.64 -2.33 7.80
C GLU A 466 -22.48 -1.40 6.91
N HIS A 467 -22.41 -1.59 5.61
CA HIS A 467 -23.24 -0.91 4.64
C HIS A 467 -23.85 -1.95 3.69
N ARG A 468 -25.14 -2.14 3.75
CA ARG A 468 -25.87 -3.05 2.84
C ARG A 468 -26.94 -2.26 2.09
N GLY A 469 -26.99 -2.39 0.77
CA GLY A 469 -28.09 -1.93 -0.05
C GLY A 469 -28.29 -0.42 -0.20
N ARG A 470 -27.48 0.45 0.42
CA ARG A 470 -27.55 1.92 0.32
C ARG A 470 -26.25 2.44 -0.32
N TRP A 471 -26.24 2.52 -1.63
CA TRP A 471 -25.07 2.94 -2.43
C TRP A 471 -25.45 4.11 -3.34
#